data_e219e9b2de8999863c4efcef2aee27b0
#
_entry.id   e219e9b2de8999863c4efcef2aee27b0
#
_cell.length_a   1.000
_cell.length_b   1.000
_cell.length_c   1.000
_cell.angle_alpha   90.00
_cell.angle_beta   90.00
_cell.angle_gamma   90.00
#
_symmetry.space_group_name_H-M   'P 1'
#
loop_
_entity.id
_entity.type
_entity.pdbx_description
1 polymer ?
#
loop_
_entity_poly.entity_id
_entity_poly.type
_entity_poly.pdbx_seq_one_letter_code
_entity_poly.pdbx_strand_id
1 'polypeptide(L)'
;MDNRSIVFVIAATLLSLGLVMCTTANTNKEPQEVYRVYLKGKSLGLIESKKSLEQYIDKEQASIKKKYKVDKVYIPEDLDIEKEITYNEKILSTKQIYTKIKDISPFTIDGYTTTIKGLTKTNSEGKKIKAQDVVIYTL
;
A
#
# COMPACT_ATOMS: atom_id res chain seq x y z
N MET A 1 -61.18 -17.49 -23.98
CA MET A 1 -60.23 -16.60 -23.32
C MET A 1 -60.20 -15.29 -24.08
N ASP A 2 -60.52 -14.20 -23.43
CA ASP A 2 -60.69 -12.91 -24.10
C ASP A 2 -59.31 -12.37 -24.57
N ASN A 3 -59.22 -11.77 -25.76
CA ASN A 3 -57.97 -11.26 -26.34
C ASN A 3 -57.20 -10.35 -25.39
N ARG A 4 -57.89 -9.65 -24.52
CA ARG A 4 -57.30 -8.82 -23.48
C ARG A 4 -56.54 -9.63 -22.44
N SER A 5 -57.07 -10.79 -22.01
CA SER A 5 -56.41 -11.68 -21.06
C SER A 5 -55.14 -12.31 -21.64
N ILE A 6 -55.13 -12.61 -22.93
CA ILE A 6 -53.94 -13.16 -23.63
C ILE A 6 -52.82 -12.11 -23.67
N VAL A 7 -53.15 -10.87 -23.98
CA VAL A 7 -52.17 -9.76 -24.01
C VAL A 7 -51.56 -9.52 -22.63
N PHE A 8 -52.34 -9.56 -21.55
CA PHE A 8 -51.83 -9.40 -20.18
C PHE A 8 -50.93 -10.56 -19.77
N VAL A 9 -51.24 -11.79 -20.14
CA VAL A 9 -50.37 -12.95 -19.82
C VAL A 9 -49.03 -12.84 -20.56
N ILE A 10 -49.04 -12.47 -21.85
CA ILE A 10 -47.84 -12.29 -22.65
C ILE A 10 -46.97 -11.14 -22.08
N ALA A 11 -47.57 -10.02 -21.71
CA ALA A 11 -46.86 -8.89 -21.11
C ALA A 11 -46.25 -9.26 -19.76
N ALA A 12 -46.96 -9.99 -18.90
CA ALA A 12 -46.47 -10.44 -17.60
C ALA A 12 -45.30 -11.44 -17.73
N THR A 13 -45.35 -12.35 -18.70
CA THR A 13 -44.27 -13.30 -18.95
C THR A 13 -43.04 -12.64 -19.53
N LEU A 14 -43.15 -11.65 -20.41
CA LEU A 14 -42.05 -10.88 -20.94
C LEU A 14 -41.39 -10.02 -19.85
N LEU A 15 -42.15 -9.41 -18.94
CA LEU A 15 -41.64 -8.65 -17.80
C LEU A 15 -40.91 -9.56 -16.83
N SER A 16 -41.40 -10.76 -16.53
CA SER A 16 -40.72 -11.69 -15.63
C SER A 16 -39.41 -12.23 -16.21
N LEU A 17 -39.37 -12.52 -17.53
CA LEU A 17 -38.11 -12.90 -18.21
C LEU A 17 -37.09 -11.76 -18.22
N GLY A 18 -37.53 -10.54 -18.45
CA GLY A 18 -36.64 -9.35 -18.40
C GLY A 18 -36.01 -9.13 -17.03
N LEU A 19 -36.77 -9.33 -15.94
CA LEU A 19 -36.27 -9.23 -14.58
C LEU A 19 -35.22 -10.30 -14.25
N VAL A 20 -35.43 -11.54 -14.68
CA VAL A 20 -34.48 -12.65 -14.49
C VAL A 20 -33.17 -12.38 -15.23
N MET A 21 -33.23 -11.88 -16.47
CA MET A 21 -32.04 -11.53 -17.25
C MET A 21 -31.23 -10.38 -16.62
N CYS A 22 -31.88 -9.39 -16.04
CA CYS A 22 -31.20 -8.28 -15.36
C CYS A 22 -30.52 -8.73 -14.06
N THR A 23 -31.05 -9.71 -13.34
CA THR A 23 -30.45 -10.22 -12.10
C THR A 23 -29.29 -11.18 -12.36
N THR A 24 -29.32 -11.96 -13.45
CA THR A 24 -28.25 -12.91 -13.80
C THR A 24 -27.03 -12.23 -14.40
N ALA A 25 -27.18 -11.06 -15.02
CA ALA A 25 -26.05 -10.32 -15.61
C ALA A 25 -25.04 -9.78 -14.56
N ASN A 26 -25.41 -9.75 -13.28
CA ASN A 26 -24.57 -9.22 -12.20
C ASN A 26 -23.94 -10.29 -11.29
N THR A 27 -24.25 -11.58 -11.47
CA THR A 27 -23.89 -12.63 -10.49
C THR A 27 -22.77 -13.58 -10.94
N ASN A 28 -22.31 -13.52 -12.18
CA ASN A 28 -21.25 -14.40 -12.68
C ASN A 28 -19.91 -13.68 -12.82
N LYS A 29 -19.38 -13.13 -11.71
CA LYS A 29 -17.95 -12.84 -11.69
C LYS A 29 -17.22 -14.13 -11.35
N GLU A 30 -16.36 -14.55 -12.25
CA GLU A 30 -15.49 -15.69 -12.02
C GLU A 30 -14.57 -15.40 -10.82
N PRO A 31 -14.27 -16.41 -9.99
CA PRO A 31 -13.31 -16.26 -8.91
C PRO A 31 -11.94 -15.87 -9.48
N GLN A 32 -11.38 -14.78 -8.99
CA GLN A 32 -10.07 -14.29 -9.39
C GLN A 32 -9.04 -14.59 -8.29
N GLU A 33 -7.93 -15.15 -8.70
CA GLU A 33 -6.76 -15.32 -7.85
C GLU A 33 -6.04 -13.97 -7.69
N VAL A 34 -5.86 -13.54 -6.47
CA VAL A 34 -5.29 -12.24 -6.09
C VAL A 34 -4.37 -12.39 -4.90
N TYR A 35 -3.70 -11.32 -4.53
CA TYR A 35 -2.81 -11.29 -3.38
C TYR A 35 -3.23 -10.15 -2.44
N ARG A 36 -3.47 -10.49 -1.17
CA ARG A 36 -3.75 -9.49 -0.14
C ARG A 36 -2.45 -9.05 0.50
N VAL A 37 -2.25 -7.74 0.55
CA VAL A 37 -1.05 -7.12 1.11
C VAL A 37 -1.36 -6.63 2.52
N TYR A 38 -0.53 -7.02 3.47
CA TYR A 38 -0.58 -6.60 4.85
C TYR A 38 0.67 -5.81 5.22
N LEU A 39 0.52 -4.82 6.10
CA LEU A 39 1.62 -4.13 6.73
C LEU A 39 1.32 -3.99 8.22
N LYS A 40 2.21 -4.52 9.08
CA LYS A 40 2.03 -4.57 10.54
C LYS A 40 0.68 -5.20 10.92
N GLY A 41 0.31 -6.29 10.24
CA GLY A 41 -0.94 -7.02 10.46
C GLY A 41 -2.21 -6.33 9.93
N LYS A 42 -2.10 -5.13 9.33
CA LYS A 42 -3.23 -4.40 8.76
C LYS A 42 -3.30 -4.61 7.25
N SER A 43 -4.47 -5.03 6.74
CA SER A 43 -4.70 -5.17 5.30
C SER A 43 -4.69 -3.80 4.59
N LEU A 44 -3.91 -3.69 3.52
CA LEU A 44 -3.82 -2.51 2.66
C LEU A 44 -4.70 -2.61 1.43
N GLY A 45 -5.04 -3.84 1.01
CA GLY A 45 -5.87 -4.14 -0.14
C GLY A 45 -5.36 -5.31 -0.97
N LEU A 46 -6.01 -5.55 -2.10
CA LEU A 46 -5.71 -6.63 -3.04
C LEU A 46 -4.94 -6.13 -4.24
N ILE A 47 -4.03 -6.96 -4.75
CA ILE A 47 -3.30 -6.77 -6.01
C ILE A 47 -3.39 -8.03 -6.87
N GLU A 48 -3.23 -7.89 -8.17
CA GLU A 48 -3.24 -9.02 -9.12
C GLU A 48 -1.99 -9.88 -9.04
N SER A 49 -0.83 -9.30 -8.71
CA SER A 49 0.45 -10.00 -8.79
C SER A 49 1.42 -9.59 -7.69
N LYS A 50 1.80 -10.55 -6.86
CA LYS A 50 2.87 -10.42 -5.87
C LYS A 50 4.19 -10.01 -6.55
N LYS A 51 4.56 -10.70 -7.63
CA LYS A 51 5.79 -10.45 -8.38
C LYS A 51 5.87 -9.00 -8.90
N SER A 52 4.75 -8.45 -9.37
CA SER A 52 4.71 -7.05 -9.85
C SER A 52 4.98 -6.05 -8.73
N LEU A 53 4.49 -6.32 -7.50
CA LEU A 53 4.76 -5.48 -6.35
C LEU A 53 6.23 -5.59 -5.91
N GLU A 54 6.78 -6.80 -5.84
CA GLU A 54 8.19 -7.02 -5.51
C GLU A 54 9.12 -6.30 -6.51
N GLN A 55 8.89 -6.46 -7.80
CA GLN A 55 9.67 -5.74 -8.84
C GLN A 55 9.54 -4.22 -8.75
N TYR A 56 8.37 -3.72 -8.39
CA TYR A 56 8.17 -2.29 -8.20
C TYR A 56 8.97 -1.78 -6.99
N ILE A 57 8.95 -2.52 -5.87
CA ILE A 57 9.72 -2.23 -4.66
C ILE A 57 11.22 -2.23 -4.97
N ASP A 58 11.73 -3.24 -5.67
CA ASP A 58 13.14 -3.35 -6.07
C ASP A 58 13.59 -2.14 -6.92
N LYS A 59 12.76 -1.74 -7.87
CA LYS A 59 13.02 -0.57 -8.72
C LYS A 59 13.08 0.72 -7.90
N GLU A 60 12.18 0.90 -6.96
CA GLU A 60 12.17 2.07 -6.07
C GLU A 60 13.38 2.07 -5.13
N GLN A 61 13.76 0.91 -4.56
CA GLN A 61 14.99 0.76 -3.77
C GLN A 61 16.23 1.14 -4.59
N ALA A 62 16.33 0.67 -5.84
CA ALA A 62 17.44 1.02 -6.73
C ALA A 62 17.49 2.53 -7.02
N SER A 63 16.33 3.17 -7.19
CA SER A 63 16.23 4.62 -7.37
C SER A 63 16.70 5.39 -6.12
N ILE A 64 16.29 4.94 -4.93
CA ILE A 64 16.70 5.53 -3.64
C ILE A 64 18.21 5.37 -3.44
N LYS A 65 18.78 4.17 -3.67
CA LYS A 65 20.23 3.91 -3.61
C LYS A 65 21.00 4.88 -4.50
N LYS A 66 20.58 5.04 -5.75
CA LYS A 66 21.22 5.96 -6.70
C LYS A 66 21.12 7.42 -6.26
N LYS A 67 19.94 7.83 -5.78
CA LYS A 67 19.68 9.22 -5.39
C LYS A 67 20.52 9.64 -4.17
N TYR A 68 20.60 8.77 -3.17
CA TYR A 68 21.28 9.07 -1.90
C TYR A 68 22.69 8.50 -1.82
N LYS A 69 23.16 7.78 -2.87
CA LYS A 69 24.49 7.14 -2.95
C LYS A 69 24.76 6.21 -1.75
N VAL A 70 23.75 5.42 -1.37
CA VAL A 70 23.82 4.46 -0.27
C VAL A 70 23.81 3.02 -0.80
N ASP A 71 24.45 2.12 -0.07
CA ASP A 71 24.52 0.69 -0.47
C ASP A 71 23.25 -0.07 -0.09
N LYS A 72 22.58 0.35 0.99
CA LYS A 72 21.41 -0.35 1.52
C LYS A 72 20.20 0.56 1.64
N VAL A 73 19.04 0.00 1.31
CA VAL A 73 17.72 0.59 1.56
C VAL A 73 16.88 -0.49 2.21
N TYR A 74 16.29 -0.18 3.34
CA TYR A 74 15.48 -1.12 4.10
C TYR A 74 14.00 -0.93 3.74
N ILE A 75 13.34 -2.05 3.44
CA ILE A 75 11.89 -2.08 3.27
C ILE A 75 11.23 -2.03 4.65
N PRO A 76 9.96 -1.61 4.75
CA PRO A 76 9.20 -1.72 5.98
C PRO A 76 9.17 -3.13 6.54
N GLU A 77 9.38 -3.26 7.83
CA GLU A 77 9.18 -4.52 8.55
C GLU A 77 7.70 -4.93 8.56
N ASP A 78 7.43 -6.23 8.71
CA ASP A 78 6.08 -6.81 8.76
C ASP A 78 5.24 -6.54 7.49
N LEU A 79 5.88 -6.46 6.32
CA LEU A 79 5.21 -6.49 5.03
C LEU A 79 4.97 -7.94 4.63
N ASP A 80 3.71 -8.36 4.55
CA ASP A 80 3.31 -9.71 4.18
C ASP A 80 2.36 -9.72 2.98
N ILE A 81 2.41 -10.78 2.17
CA ILE A 81 1.63 -10.90 0.95
C ILE A 81 1.08 -12.31 0.84
N GLU A 82 -0.21 -12.46 1.09
CA GLU A 82 -0.93 -13.72 1.07
C GLU A 82 -1.76 -13.91 -0.20
N LYS A 83 -1.79 -15.13 -0.71
CA LYS A 83 -2.62 -15.51 -1.85
C LYS A 83 -4.07 -15.69 -1.40
N GLU A 84 -5.01 -15.14 -2.16
CA GLU A 84 -6.44 -15.17 -1.85
C GLU A 84 -7.27 -15.33 -3.14
N ILE A 85 -8.52 -15.74 -3.01
CA ILE A 85 -9.51 -15.77 -4.09
C ILE A 85 -10.59 -14.75 -3.77
N THR A 86 -10.86 -13.86 -4.71
CA THR A 86 -11.94 -12.86 -4.57
C THR A 86 -12.93 -12.95 -5.73
N TYR A 87 -14.18 -12.57 -5.46
CA TYR A 87 -15.24 -12.50 -6.48
C TYR A 87 -15.57 -11.05 -6.85
N ASN A 88 -15.51 -10.14 -5.91
CA ASN A 88 -16.07 -8.79 -6.07
C ASN A 88 -15.25 -7.69 -5.40
N GLU A 89 -14.14 -8.01 -4.69
CA GLU A 89 -13.34 -6.98 -4.03
C GLU A 89 -12.57 -6.15 -5.04
N LYS A 90 -12.37 -4.89 -4.70
CA LYS A 90 -11.61 -3.96 -5.54
C LYS A 90 -10.13 -4.30 -5.50
N ILE A 91 -9.59 -4.63 -6.66
CA ILE A 91 -8.15 -4.85 -6.86
C ILE A 91 -7.49 -3.49 -7.09
N LEU A 92 -6.41 -3.22 -6.36
CA LEU A 92 -5.64 -1.99 -6.46
C LEU A 92 -4.44 -2.20 -7.39
N SER A 93 -3.98 -1.13 -8.01
CA SER A 93 -2.73 -1.17 -8.77
C SER A 93 -1.53 -1.28 -7.82
N THR A 94 -0.44 -1.85 -8.33
CA THR A 94 0.85 -1.95 -7.62
C THR A 94 1.30 -0.59 -7.07
N LYS A 95 1.15 0.48 -7.85
CA LYS A 95 1.49 1.85 -7.44
C LYS A 95 0.64 2.33 -6.26
N GLN A 96 -0.67 2.03 -6.25
CA GLN A 96 -1.55 2.42 -5.15
C GLN A 96 -1.19 1.71 -3.84
N ILE A 97 -0.90 0.41 -3.90
CA ILE A 97 -0.43 -0.35 -2.73
C ILE A 97 0.92 0.17 -2.25
N TYR A 98 1.88 0.39 -3.16
CA TYR A 98 3.18 0.95 -2.82
C TYR A 98 3.07 2.31 -2.12
N THR A 99 2.20 3.20 -2.61
CA THR A 99 1.94 4.49 -1.96
C THR A 99 1.43 4.31 -0.53
N LYS A 100 0.46 3.41 -0.31
CA LYS A 100 -0.04 3.10 1.04
C LYS A 100 1.04 2.55 1.97
N ILE A 101 1.92 1.66 1.46
CA ILE A 101 3.06 1.14 2.22
C ILE A 101 3.95 2.29 2.67
N LYS A 102 4.35 3.17 1.74
CA LYS A 102 5.22 4.31 1.99
C LYS A 102 4.62 5.32 2.97
N ASP A 103 3.31 5.57 2.90
CA ASP A 103 2.61 6.51 3.78
C ASP A 103 2.55 6.01 5.23
N ILE A 104 2.46 4.68 5.43
CA ILE A 104 2.39 4.08 6.76
C ILE A 104 3.78 3.85 7.34
N SER A 105 4.71 3.37 6.53
CA SER A 105 6.07 3.04 6.94
C SER A 105 7.03 3.34 5.78
N PRO A 106 7.72 4.48 5.81
CA PRO A 106 8.64 4.86 4.73
C PRO A 106 9.85 3.91 4.69
N PHE A 107 10.44 3.81 3.51
CA PHE A 107 11.73 3.15 3.33
C PHE A 107 12.82 3.92 4.06
N THR A 108 13.74 3.21 4.70
CA THR A 108 14.83 3.80 5.48
C THR A 108 16.19 3.48 4.88
N ILE A 109 17.15 4.31 5.18
CA ILE A 109 18.56 4.17 4.77
C ILE A 109 19.45 4.37 5.98
N ASP A 110 20.68 3.85 5.93
CA ASP A 110 21.68 4.10 6.95
C ASP A 110 22.12 5.56 6.90
N GLY A 111 22.28 6.17 8.06
CA GLY A 111 22.81 7.51 8.23
C GLY A 111 23.90 7.54 9.30
N TYR A 112 24.70 8.59 9.30
CA TYR A 112 25.76 8.81 10.27
C TYR A 112 25.37 9.92 11.23
N THR A 113 25.73 9.73 12.51
CA THR A 113 25.56 10.75 13.54
C THR A 113 26.95 11.19 14.02
N THR A 114 27.25 12.46 13.84
CA THR A 114 28.49 13.06 14.36
C THR A 114 28.15 13.95 15.53
N THR A 115 28.73 13.65 16.70
CA THR A 115 28.58 14.48 17.89
C THR A 115 29.84 15.33 18.12
N ILE A 116 29.71 16.65 18.02
CA ILE A 116 30.76 17.59 18.37
C ILE A 116 30.58 17.99 19.83
N LYS A 117 31.53 17.57 20.67
CA LYS A 117 31.47 17.91 22.10
C LYS A 117 31.72 19.40 22.30
N GLY A 118 30.87 20.03 23.11
CA GLY A 118 31.03 21.43 23.49
C GLY A 118 32.31 21.66 24.30
N LEU A 119 33.04 22.74 23.97
CA LEU A 119 34.24 23.14 24.70
C LEU A 119 33.87 23.65 26.10
N THR A 120 34.71 23.28 27.08
CA THR A 120 34.62 23.81 28.43
C THR A 120 35.56 25.00 28.54
N LYS A 121 35.04 26.19 28.87
CA LYS A 121 35.81 27.39 29.17
C LYS A 121 35.63 27.76 30.64
N THR A 122 36.68 28.28 31.25
CA THR A 122 36.63 28.85 32.59
C THR A 122 36.43 30.36 32.45
N ASN A 123 35.40 30.91 33.10
CA ASN A 123 35.18 32.36 33.09
C ASN A 123 36.16 33.09 34.03
N SER A 124 36.11 34.42 34.02
CA SER A 124 36.96 35.27 34.88
C SER A 124 36.77 35.05 36.39
N GLU A 125 35.69 34.40 36.79
CA GLU A 125 35.35 34.06 38.18
C GLU A 125 35.78 32.62 38.56
N GLY A 126 36.52 31.92 37.67
CA GLY A 126 36.98 30.56 37.89
C GLY A 126 35.90 29.46 37.69
N LYS A 127 34.69 29.82 37.22
CA LYS A 127 33.61 28.89 36.99
C LYS A 127 33.74 28.24 35.61
N LYS A 128 33.68 26.91 35.58
CA LYS A 128 33.67 26.13 34.32
C LYS A 128 32.31 26.19 33.65
N ILE A 129 32.27 26.69 32.43
CA ILE A 129 31.10 26.73 31.57
C ILE A 129 31.34 25.81 30.39
N LYS A 130 30.49 24.80 30.19
CA LYS A 130 30.52 23.88 29.04
C LYS A 130 29.50 24.31 28.00
N ALA A 131 29.94 24.50 26.76
CA ALA A 131 28.99 24.65 25.64
C ALA A 131 28.22 23.36 25.41
N GLN A 132 27.01 23.47 24.86
CA GLN A 132 26.21 22.29 24.51
C GLN A 132 26.88 21.48 23.41
N ASP A 133 26.72 20.16 23.49
CA ASP A 133 27.15 19.25 22.44
C ASP A 133 26.24 19.45 21.21
N VAL A 134 26.81 19.47 20.00
CA VAL A 134 26.07 19.59 18.74
C VAL A 134 26.02 18.21 18.08
N VAL A 135 24.83 17.76 17.75
CA VAL A 135 24.61 16.50 17.03
C VAL A 135 24.23 16.81 15.59
N ILE A 136 25.03 16.28 14.67
CA ILE A 136 24.80 16.44 13.21
C ILE A 136 24.44 15.09 12.65
N TYR A 137 23.32 15.01 11.93
CA TYR A 137 22.88 13.83 11.18
C TYR A 137 23.27 14.02 9.72
N THR A 138 23.97 13.04 9.15
CA THR A 138 24.39 13.02 7.74
C THR A 138 24.00 11.70 7.09
N LEU A 139 23.78 11.72 5.77
CA LEU A 139 23.58 10.55 4.94
C LEU A 139 24.91 10.08 4.37
#